data_83430d1a46731b113b81dca6841c5789
#
_entry.id   83430d1a46731b113b81dca6841c5789
#
_cell.length_a   1.000
_cell.length_b   1.000
_cell.length_c   1.000
_cell.angle_alpha   90.00
_cell.angle_beta   90.00
_cell.angle_gamma   90.00
#
_symmetry.space_group_name_H-M   'P 1'
#
loop_
_entity.id
_entity.type
_entity.pdbx_description
1 polymer ?
#
loop_
_entity_poly.entity_id
_entity_poly.type
_entity_poly.pdbx_seq_one_letter_code
_entity_poly.pdbx_strand_id
1 'polypeptide(L)'
;MKTAHFNIAASLPATRRKTLRPLAAALLAGALGIAGCAGSAPPLETVEYVDIERFMGDWYVIANIPTFLEKGAHNAVETYELNDDGTIATTFVFRKGGFDGKRKEYNPRAWVREDTGNAVWGMQFVWPVKADYRIVYLADDYSRTVIARNKRDFVWFMSRTPTVSETEYAEIESFIGSLGYDTGKLRRVPQRWE
;
A
#
# COMPACT_ATOMS: atom_id res chain seq x y z
N MET A 1 62.28 -49.88 76.00
CA MET A 1 61.80 -51.24 76.41
C MET A 1 60.51 -51.50 75.69
N LYS A 2 60.51 -52.62 74.92
CA LYS A 2 59.37 -53.46 74.48
C LYS A 2 58.18 -52.77 73.82
N THR A 3 58.09 -52.87 72.52
CA THR A 3 57.39 -53.88 71.69
C THR A 3 55.88 -53.90 71.83
N ALA A 4 55.18 -53.70 70.76
CA ALA A 4 54.32 -54.71 70.15
C ALA A 4 53.66 -54.17 68.87
N HIS A 5 53.86 -54.96 67.84
CA HIS A 5 53.13 -54.85 66.58
C HIS A 5 51.69 -55.32 66.78
N PHE A 6 50.72 -54.66 66.08
CA PHE A 6 49.53 -55.39 65.66
C PHE A 6 49.04 -54.87 64.32
N ASN A 7 49.04 -55.76 63.39
CA ASN A 7 48.66 -55.59 62.03
C ASN A 7 47.18 -56.08 61.89
N ILE A 8 46.29 -55.22 61.52
CA ILE A 8 44.95 -55.70 61.09
C ILE A 8 44.55 -55.00 59.75
N ALA A 9 44.61 -55.82 58.73
CA ALA A 9 44.04 -55.48 57.44
C ALA A 9 42.50 -55.48 57.54
N ALA A 10 41.87 -54.38 57.24
CA ALA A 10 40.44 -54.32 57.09
C ALA A 10 40.12 -53.81 55.67
N SER A 11 39.48 -54.67 54.96
CA SER A 11 38.96 -54.51 53.61
C SER A 11 37.99 -53.35 53.48
N LEU A 12 38.21 -52.48 52.50
CA LEU A 12 37.29 -51.41 52.10
C LEU A 12 36.21 -51.94 51.21
N PRO A 13 34.93 -51.60 51.44
CA PRO A 13 33.85 -51.96 50.50
C PRO A 13 33.85 -51.05 49.29
N ALA A 14 33.60 -51.65 48.12
CA ALA A 14 33.51 -51.01 46.84
C ALA A 14 32.38 -49.95 46.77
N THR A 15 32.76 -48.71 46.65
CA THR A 15 31.81 -47.61 46.47
C THR A 15 31.28 -47.62 45.05
N ARG A 16 30.00 -47.95 44.90
CA ARG A 16 29.22 -47.94 43.71
C ARG A 16 29.15 -46.49 43.12
N ARG A 17 29.88 -46.24 42.06
CA ARG A 17 29.76 -45.00 41.29
C ARG A 17 28.35 -44.89 40.66
N LYS A 18 27.51 -44.04 41.22
CA LYS A 18 26.26 -43.61 40.57
C LYS A 18 26.65 -42.70 39.42
N THR A 19 26.45 -43.17 38.20
CA THR A 19 26.52 -42.37 37.00
C THR A 19 25.37 -41.37 37.01
N LEU A 20 25.69 -40.12 37.30
CA LEU A 20 24.78 -38.98 37.00
C LEU A 20 24.72 -38.84 35.49
N ARG A 21 23.59 -39.24 34.92
CA ARG A 21 23.21 -38.89 33.56
C ARG A 21 22.98 -37.37 33.50
N PRO A 22 23.54 -36.63 32.52
CA PRO A 22 23.23 -35.23 32.37
C PRO A 22 21.82 -35.11 31.73
N LEU A 23 20.87 -34.63 32.51
CA LEU A 23 19.58 -34.09 32.07
C LEU A 23 19.78 -32.62 31.67
N ALA A 24 20.48 -32.39 30.57
CA ALA A 24 20.67 -31.03 30.05
C ALA A 24 20.75 -31.04 28.51
N ALA A 25 19.75 -31.64 27.84
CA ALA A 25 19.67 -31.59 26.39
C ALA A 25 18.20 -31.69 25.91
N ALA A 26 17.29 -30.91 26.48
CA ALA A 26 15.90 -30.88 26.02
C ALA A 26 15.22 -29.51 26.22
N LEU A 27 15.92 -28.39 26.03
CA LEU A 27 15.31 -27.04 26.08
C LEU A 27 15.86 -26.09 24.99
N LEU A 28 16.22 -26.63 23.82
CA LEU A 28 16.65 -25.81 22.68
C LEU A 28 15.92 -26.19 21.37
N ALA A 29 14.68 -26.63 21.46
CA ALA A 29 13.86 -26.97 20.26
C ALA A 29 12.50 -26.28 20.26
N GLY A 30 12.42 -25.03 20.72
CA GLY A 30 11.15 -24.29 20.82
C GLY A 30 11.17 -22.87 20.27
N ALA A 31 12.21 -22.46 19.56
CA ALA A 31 12.32 -21.07 19.06
C ALA A 31 12.56 -20.96 17.53
N LEU A 32 12.20 -21.99 16.76
CA LEU A 32 12.18 -21.90 15.29
C LEU A 32 10.73 -22.03 14.82
N GLY A 33 10.05 -20.94 14.64
CA GLY A 33 8.73 -21.05 14.05
C GLY A 33 7.85 -19.82 14.08
N ILE A 34 8.40 -18.61 14.02
CA ILE A 34 7.65 -17.45 13.54
C ILE A 34 8.60 -16.61 12.66
N ALA A 35 9.14 -17.21 11.61
CA ALA A 35 9.45 -16.45 10.42
C ALA A 35 8.09 -16.13 9.80
N GLY A 36 7.45 -15.07 10.31
CA GLY A 36 6.28 -14.49 9.65
C GLY A 36 6.69 -14.20 8.22
N CYS A 37 6.12 -14.94 7.26
CA CYS A 37 6.11 -14.53 5.88
C CYS A 37 5.58 -13.09 5.89
N ALA A 38 6.45 -12.11 5.67
CA ALA A 38 6.05 -10.79 5.24
C ALA A 38 5.47 -10.96 3.84
N GLY A 39 4.30 -11.61 3.76
CA GLY A 39 3.54 -11.74 2.55
C GLY A 39 3.21 -10.33 2.08
N SER A 40 3.49 -10.02 0.83
CA SER A 40 2.99 -8.80 0.20
C SER A 40 1.48 -8.73 0.47
N ALA A 41 0.98 -7.56 0.87
CA ALA A 41 -0.45 -7.36 1.05
C ALA A 41 -1.22 -7.86 -0.20
N PRO A 42 -2.39 -8.46 -0.03
CA PRO A 42 -3.17 -8.96 -1.16
C PRO A 42 -3.44 -7.81 -2.15
N PRO A 43 -3.63 -8.12 -3.44
CA PRO A 43 -4.04 -7.13 -4.42
C PRO A 43 -5.29 -6.38 -3.94
N LEU A 44 -5.36 -5.08 -4.26
CA LEU A 44 -6.56 -4.29 -4.00
C LEU A 44 -7.70 -4.79 -4.88
N GLU A 45 -8.85 -5.01 -4.26
CA GLU A 45 -10.09 -5.20 -4.98
C GLU A 45 -10.45 -3.91 -5.74
N THR A 46 -10.99 -4.07 -6.94
CA THR A 46 -11.47 -2.97 -7.77
C THR A 46 -12.99 -3.01 -7.83
N VAL A 47 -13.60 -1.94 -8.34
CA VAL A 47 -15.00 -2.01 -8.76
C VAL A 47 -15.18 -3.11 -9.81
N GLU A 48 -16.37 -3.69 -9.87
CA GLU A 48 -16.67 -4.81 -10.78
C GLU A 48 -16.55 -4.41 -12.25
N TYR A 49 -17.07 -3.23 -12.59
CA TYR A 49 -17.10 -2.74 -13.95
C TYR A 49 -17.02 -1.22 -14.01
N VAL A 50 -16.36 -0.72 -15.06
CA VAL A 50 -16.28 0.70 -15.41
C VAL A 50 -16.75 0.90 -16.87
N ASP A 51 -17.80 1.66 -17.06
CA ASP A 51 -18.16 2.20 -18.36
C ASP A 51 -17.14 3.27 -18.75
N ILE A 52 -16.29 2.94 -19.71
CA ILE A 52 -15.16 3.81 -20.10
C ILE A 52 -15.65 5.15 -20.61
N GLU A 53 -16.70 5.18 -21.44
CA GLU A 53 -17.21 6.43 -22.01
C GLU A 53 -17.74 7.38 -20.93
N ARG A 54 -18.47 6.84 -19.94
CA ARG A 54 -18.95 7.62 -18.79
C ARG A 54 -17.81 8.10 -17.89
N PHE A 55 -16.70 7.36 -17.86
CA PHE A 55 -15.54 7.72 -17.02
C PHE A 55 -14.71 8.84 -17.66
N MET A 56 -14.80 9.08 -18.96
CA MET A 56 -14.05 10.13 -19.65
C MET A 56 -14.44 11.54 -19.17
N GLY A 57 -13.63 12.54 -19.56
CA GLY A 57 -13.79 13.94 -19.17
C GLY A 57 -13.00 14.29 -17.90
N ASP A 58 -13.38 15.42 -17.29
CA ASP A 58 -12.64 16.04 -16.20
C ASP A 58 -12.95 15.42 -14.84
N TRP A 59 -11.85 15.25 -14.04
CA TRP A 59 -11.89 14.84 -12.67
C TRP A 59 -11.01 15.78 -11.82
N TYR A 60 -11.62 16.48 -10.88
CA TYR A 60 -10.91 17.32 -9.91
C TYR A 60 -10.28 16.43 -8.83
N VAL A 61 -8.98 16.58 -8.61
CA VAL A 61 -8.30 15.87 -7.51
C VAL A 61 -8.64 16.57 -6.20
N ILE A 62 -9.42 15.94 -5.36
CA ILE A 62 -9.88 16.47 -4.06
C ILE A 62 -8.83 16.23 -2.98
N ALA A 63 -8.26 15.01 -2.97
CA ALA A 63 -7.18 14.66 -2.07
C ALA A 63 -6.30 13.57 -2.69
N ASN A 64 -5.04 13.53 -2.27
CA ASN A 64 -4.12 12.47 -2.70
C ASN A 64 -3.06 12.16 -1.63
N ILE A 65 -2.45 10.97 -1.72
CA ILE A 65 -1.10 10.75 -1.23
C ILE A 65 -0.20 11.04 -2.43
N PRO A 66 0.46 12.21 -2.47
CA PRO A 66 1.04 12.74 -3.69
C PRO A 66 2.32 12.02 -4.10
N THR A 67 2.53 11.85 -5.39
CA THR A 67 3.85 11.56 -5.96
C THR A 67 4.77 12.78 -5.78
N PHE A 68 6.07 12.61 -6.07
CA PHE A 68 7.02 13.74 -6.00
C PHE A 68 6.68 14.87 -6.99
N LEU A 69 5.99 14.56 -8.10
CA LEU A 69 5.57 15.55 -9.10
C LEU A 69 4.46 16.46 -8.57
N GLU A 70 3.54 15.91 -7.80
CA GLU A 70 2.27 16.52 -7.37
C GLU A 70 2.36 17.28 -6.05
N LYS A 71 3.47 17.17 -5.31
CA LYS A 71 3.63 17.86 -4.02
C LYS A 71 3.35 19.35 -4.17
N GLY A 72 2.40 19.85 -3.37
CA GLY A 72 1.97 21.25 -3.39
C GLY A 72 1.13 21.61 -4.62
N ALA A 73 0.40 20.65 -5.19
CA ALA A 73 -0.57 20.90 -6.25
C ALA A 73 -1.78 21.70 -5.73
N HIS A 74 -2.27 22.62 -6.55
CA HIS A 74 -3.50 23.40 -6.38
C HIS A 74 -4.26 23.36 -7.70
N ASN A 75 -5.58 23.40 -7.68
CA ASN A 75 -6.42 23.30 -8.87
C ASN A 75 -6.00 22.14 -9.79
N ALA A 76 -5.80 20.95 -9.18
CA ALA A 76 -5.39 19.77 -9.94
C ALA A 76 -6.61 19.11 -10.60
N VAL A 77 -6.50 18.86 -11.91
CA VAL A 77 -7.51 18.20 -12.73
C VAL A 77 -6.83 17.13 -13.58
N GLU A 78 -7.42 15.95 -13.65
CA GLU A 78 -7.13 14.92 -14.63
C GLU A 78 -8.27 14.85 -15.64
N THR A 79 -7.95 15.00 -16.93
CA THR A 79 -8.88 14.84 -18.05
C THR A 79 -8.55 13.56 -18.77
N TYR A 80 -9.55 12.71 -19.02
CA TYR A 80 -9.40 11.46 -19.75
C TYR A 80 -10.17 11.51 -21.07
N GLU A 81 -9.55 11.01 -22.14
CA GLU A 81 -10.13 10.93 -23.47
C GLU A 81 -9.85 9.56 -24.08
N LEU A 82 -10.90 8.90 -24.59
CA LEU A 82 -10.76 7.61 -25.26
C LEU A 82 -10.27 7.83 -26.70
N ASN A 83 -9.14 7.22 -27.05
CA ASN A 83 -8.61 7.25 -28.40
C ASN A 83 -9.24 6.15 -29.28
N ASP A 84 -9.20 6.33 -30.60
CA ASP A 84 -9.70 5.36 -31.59
C ASP A 84 -9.02 3.97 -31.48
N ASP A 85 -7.79 3.93 -30.96
CA ASP A 85 -7.03 2.70 -30.73
C ASP A 85 -7.35 1.99 -29.39
N GLY A 86 -8.36 2.48 -28.66
CA GLY A 86 -8.77 1.94 -27.36
C GLY A 86 -7.86 2.32 -26.19
N THR A 87 -6.82 3.12 -26.41
CA THR A 87 -6.03 3.69 -25.32
C THR A 87 -6.72 4.94 -24.76
N ILE A 88 -6.30 5.36 -23.56
CA ILE A 88 -6.84 6.57 -22.92
C ILE A 88 -5.74 7.63 -22.89
N ALA A 89 -5.97 8.74 -23.59
CA ALA A 89 -5.17 9.94 -23.41
C ALA A 89 -5.54 10.59 -22.07
N THR A 90 -4.53 11.02 -21.33
CA THR A 90 -4.73 11.68 -20.05
C THR A 90 -4.01 13.02 -20.08
N THR A 91 -4.68 14.07 -19.59
CA THR A 91 -4.08 15.39 -19.37
C THR A 91 -4.18 15.70 -17.89
N PHE A 92 -3.05 15.74 -17.21
CA PHE A 92 -2.99 16.12 -15.79
C PHE A 92 -2.42 17.52 -15.64
N VAL A 93 -3.24 18.44 -15.13
CA VAL A 93 -2.92 19.86 -14.98
C VAL A 93 -3.04 20.28 -13.51
N PHE A 94 -2.10 21.08 -13.02
CA PHE A 94 -2.20 21.71 -11.72
C PHE A 94 -1.33 22.99 -11.61
N ARG A 95 -1.57 23.79 -10.57
CA ARG A 95 -0.72 24.91 -10.16
C ARG A 95 0.23 24.47 -9.04
N LYS A 96 1.52 24.76 -9.15
CA LYS A 96 2.56 24.34 -8.21
C LYS A 96 2.79 25.35 -7.11
N GLY A 97 2.54 24.98 -5.86
CA GLY A 97 2.87 25.77 -4.68
C GLY A 97 1.86 26.86 -4.32
N GLY A 98 0.79 27.02 -5.07
CA GLY A 98 -0.28 28.00 -4.82
C GLY A 98 -1.17 28.20 -6.04
N PHE A 99 -2.29 28.89 -5.89
CA PHE A 99 -3.23 29.16 -6.97
C PHE A 99 -2.63 30.01 -8.10
N ASP A 100 -1.69 30.89 -7.79
CA ASP A 100 -0.96 31.70 -8.77
C ASP A 100 0.38 31.05 -9.18
N GLY A 101 0.63 29.82 -8.69
CA GLY A 101 1.84 29.07 -8.97
C GLY A 101 1.96 28.67 -10.45
N LYS A 102 3.18 28.27 -10.84
CA LYS A 102 3.44 27.85 -12.23
C LYS A 102 2.52 26.67 -12.60
N ARG A 103 1.79 26.80 -13.73
CA ARG A 103 1.02 25.71 -14.33
C ARG A 103 1.97 24.60 -14.75
N LYS A 104 1.62 23.38 -14.34
CA LYS A 104 2.27 22.14 -14.74
C LYS A 104 1.26 21.32 -15.53
N GLU A 105 1.76 20.61 -16.53
CA GLU A 105 0.97 19.73 -17.38
C GLU A 105 1.76 18.47 -17.70
N TYR A 106 1.10 17.34 -17.62
CA TYR A 106 1.63 16.02 -17.98
C TYR A 106 0.58 15.30 -18.83
N ASN A 107 1.04 14.59 -19.86
CA ASN A 107 0.16 13.91 -20.81
C ASN A 107 0.50 12.40 -20.86
N PRO A 108 0.23 11.63 -19.79
CA PRO A 108 0.41 10.19 -19.82
C PRO A 108 -0.63 9.53 -20.72
N ARG A 109 -0.32 8.30 -21.13
CA ARG A 109 -1.26 7.42 -21.83
C ARG A 109 -1.56 6.21 -20.97
N ALA A 110 -2.81 5.76 -20.99
CA ALA A 110 -3.24 4.56 -20.29
C ALA A 110 -3.73 3.48 -21.25
N TRP A 111 -3.54 2.23 -20.80
CA TRP A 111 -4.06 1.02 -21.44
C TRP A 111 -4.94 0.31 -20.43
N VAL A 112 -6.20 0.08 -20.79
CA VAL A 112 -7.10 -0.76 -20.00
C VAL A 112 -6.63 -2.20 -20.06
N ARG A 113 -6.61 -2.90 -18.94
CA ARG A 113 -6.24 -4.31 -18.90
C ARG A 113 -7.47 -5.17 -19.17
N GLU A 114 -7.30 -6.17 -20.01
CA GLU A 114 -8.33 -7.17 -20.30
C GLU A 114 -8.74 -7.92 -19.02
N ASP A 115 -9.93 -8.45 -18.99
CA ASP A 115 -10.51 -9.29 -17.91
C ASP A 115 -10.54 -8.62 -16.53
N THR A 116 -10.60 -7.28 -16.47
CA THR A 116 -10.63 -6.53 -15.21
C THR A 116 -11.87 -5.65 -15.03
N GLY A 117 -12.93 -5.89 -15.82
CA GLY A 117 -14.11 -5.01 -15.83
C GLY A 117 -13.76 -3.55 -16.15
N ASN A 118 -12.70 -3.31 -16.92
CA ASN A 118 -12.15 -1.98 -17.23
C ASN A 118 -11.63 -1.19 -16.00
N ALA A 119 -11.52 -1.80 -14.83
CA ALA A 119 -11.16 -1.13 -13.60
C ALA A 119 -9.65 -1.07 -13.31
N VAL A 120 -8.81 -1.75 -14.12
CA VAL A 120 -7.36 -1.74 -13.97
C VAL A 120 -6.70 -1.24 -15.25
N TRP A 121 -5.86 -0.21 -15.10
CA TRP A 121 -5.13 0.37 -16.21
C TRP A 121 -3.63 0.36 -15.97
N GLY A 122 -2.87 0.41 -17.05
CA GLY A 122 -1.43 0.68 -17.03
C GLY A 122 -1.19 2.12 -17.46
N MET A 123 -0.87 3.04 -16.54
CA MET A 123 -0.63 4.46 -16.81
C MET A 123 0.85 4.70 -17.10
N GLN A 124 1.18 5.29 -18.24
CA GLN A 124 2.56 5.54 -18.67
C GLN A 124 2.88 7.03 -18.74
N PHE A 125 3.67 7.50 -17.78
CA PHE A 125 4.25 8.84 -17.77
C PHE A 125 5.60 8.89 -18.51
N VAL A 126 6.37 7.80 -18.41
CA VAL A 126 7.71 7.67 -19.02
C VAL A 126 7.86 6.28 -19.58
N TRP A 127 8.18 6.18 -20.86
CA TRP A 127 8.47 4.91 -21.52
C TRP A 127 9.72 4.24 -20.91
N PRO A 128 9.74 2.90 -20.69
CA PRO A 128 8.67 1.92 -20.96
C PRO A 128 7.77 1.59 -19.76
N VAL A 129 7.84 2.37 -18.66
CA VAL A 129 7.21 2.05 -17.38
C VAL A 129 5.72 2.35 -17.41
N LYS A 130 4.89 1.32 -17.17
CA LYS A 130 3.44 1.47 -16.92
C LYS A 130 3.16 1.33 -15.43
N ALA A 131 2.71 2.40 -14.81
CA ALA A 131 2.31 2.41 -13.41
C ALA A 131 0.95 1.73 -13.22
N ASP A 132 0.79 1.02 -12.11
CA ASP A 132 -0.48 0.42 -11.71
C ASP A 132 -1.49 1.51 -11.36
N TYR A 133 -2.70 1.42 -11.92
CA TYR A 133 -3.80 2.36 -11.75
C TYR A 133 -5.07 1.54 -11.59
N ARG A 134 -5.71 1.61 -10.42
CA ARG A 134 -6.85 0.79 -10.06
C ARG A 134 -8.01 1.65 -9.59
N ILE A 135 -9.15 1.51 -10.21
CA ILE A 135 -10.40 2.14 -9.78
C ILE A 135 -10.98 1.24 -8.68
N VAL A 136 -10.76 1.65 -7.42
CA VAL A 136 -11.18 0.86 -6.23
C VAL A 136 -12.50 1.35 -5.65
N TYR A 137 -12.94 2.52 -6.04
CA TYR A 137 -14.24 3.09 -5.73
C TYR A 137 -14.72 3.92 -6.91
N LEU A 138 -15.99 3.79 -7.21
CA LEU A 138 -16.67 4.62 -8.21
C LEU A 138 -18.13 4.75 -7.75
N ALA A 139 -18.61 5.98 -7.57
CA ALA A 139 -20.02 6.23 -7.27
C ALA A 139 -20.91 5.81 -8.45
N ASP A 140 -22.11 5.31 -8.20
CA ASP A 140 -23.03 4.80 -9.22
C ASP A 140 -23.38 5.85 -10.29
N ASP A 141 -23.43 7.11 -9.86
CA ASP A 141 -23.66 8.27 -10.74
C ASP A 141 -22.39 8.78 -11.45
N TYR A 142 -21.22 8.17 -11.19
CA TYR A 142 -19.90 8.60 -11.69
C TYR A 142 -19.48 10.00 -11.21
N SER A 143 -19.99 10.45 -10.07
CA SER A 143 -19.63 11.76 -9.52
C SER A 143 -18.31 11.76 -8.76
N ARG A 144 -17.89 10.61 -8.20
CA ARG A 144 -16.70 10.47 -7.35
C ARG A 144 -16.00 9.14 -7.61
N THR A 145 -14.67 9.14 -7.49
CA THR A 145 -13.87 7.93 -7.67
C THR A 145 -12.64 7.96 -6.77
N VAL A 146 -12.13 6.76 -6.42
CA VAL A 146 -10.82 6.59 -5.79
C VAL A 146 -9.95 5.73 -6.67
N ILE A 147 -8.79 6.27 -7.01
CA ILE A 147 -7.75 5.58 -7.76
C ILE A 147 -6.65 5.18 -6.79
N ALA A 148 -6.25 3.92 -6.84
CA ALA A 148 -5.30 3.34 -5.94
C ALA A 148 -4.24 2.51 -6.66
N ARG A 149 -3.21 2.05 -5.93
CA ARG A 149 -2.16 1.16 -6.41
C ARG A 149 -1.95 0.02 -5.44
N ASN A 150 -1.66 -1.19 -5.94
CA ASN A 150 -1.39 -2.36 -5.10
C ASN A 150 -0.27 -2.13 -4.07
N LYS A 151 0.71 -1.28 -4.39
CA LYS A 151 1.79 -0.91 -3.47
C LYS A 151 1.33 -0.05 -2.28
N ARG A 152 0.14 0.51 -2.35
CA ARG A 152 -0.43 1.44 -1.35
C ARG A 152 0.49 2.63 -1.06
N ASP A 153 1.26 3.05 -2.08
CA ASP A 153 2.18 4.18 -2.01
C ASP A 153 1.50 5.49 -2.39
N PHE A 154 0.61 5.48 -3.38
CA PHE A 154 -0.13 6.63 -3.88
C PHE A 154 -1.61 6.30 -4.03
N VAL A 155 -2.46 7.30 -3.81
CA VAL A 155 -3.92 7.22 -3.94
C VAL A 155 -4.45 8.60 -4.32
N TRP A 156 -5.53 8.63 -5.10
CA TRP A 156 -6.20 9.86 -5.50
C TRP A 156 -7.70 9.71 -5.26
N PHE A 157 -8.27 10.65 -4.51
CA PHE A 157 -9.70 10.87 -4.41
C PHE A 157 -10.08 11.99 -5.38
N MET A 158 -10.94 11.69 -6.33
CA MET A 158 -11.35 12.61 -7.39
C MET A 158 -12.87 12.76 -7.43
N SER A 159 -13.33 13.92 -7.92
CA SER A 159 -14.74 14.26 -8.07
C SER A 159 -14.98 14.99 -9.40
N ARG A 160 -16.21 14.91 -9.91
CA ARG A 160 -16.66 15.71 -11.05
C ARG A 160 -16.86 17.18 -10.69
N THR A 161 -16.91 17.51 -9.41
CA THR A 161 -16.99 18.88 -8.92
C THR A 161 -15.72 19.24 -8.13
N PRO A 162 -15.29 20.52 -8.14
CA PRO A 162 -14.09 20.94 -7.45
C PRO A 162 -14.20 20.89 -5.92
N THR A 163 -15.40 20.66 -5.39
CA THR A 163 -15.69 20.58 -3.96
C THR A 163 -16.53 19.37 -3.64
N VAL A 164 -16.32 18.82 -2.43
CA VAL A 164 -17.14 17.79 -1.82
C VAL A 164 -17.51 18.22 -0.40
N SER A 165 -18.57 17.66 0.17
CA SER A 165 -18.91 17.93 1.57
C SER A 165 -17.89 17.30 2.52
N GLU A 166 -17.80 17.79 3.75
CA GLU A 166 -16.92 17.22 4.78
C GLU A 166 -17.34 15.78 5.12
N THR A 167 -18.62 15.46 5.05
CA THR A 167 -19.13 14.09 5.26
C THR A 167 -18.58 13.14 4.18
N GLU A 168 -18.75 13.51 2.92
CA GLU A 168 -18.24 12.72 1.79
C GLU A 168 -16.71 12.55 1.84
N TYR A 169 -16.01 13.62 2.23
CA TYR A 169 -14.57 13.55 2.41
C TYR A 169 -14.18 12.54 3.50
N ALA A 170 -14.83 12.60 4.67
CA ALA A 170 -14.54 11.71 5.78
C ALA A 170 -14.87 10.23 5.47
N GLU A 171 -15.95 9.98 4.73
CA GLU A 171 -16.32 8.64 4.27
C GLU A 171 -15.24 8.06 3.35
N ILE A 172 -14.78 8.83 2.37
CA ILE A 172 -13.73 8.40 1.43
C ILE A 172 -12.37 8.27 2.13
N GLU A 173 -12.03 9.16 3.06
CA GLU A 173 -10.81 9.02 3.87
C GLU A 173 -10.81 7.73 4.68
N SER A 174 -11.95 7.41 5.32
CA SER A 174 -12.14 6.15 6.05
C SER A 174 -12.01 4.93 5.12
N PHE A 175 -12.63 4.99 3.94
CA PHE A 175 -12.51 3.95 2.91
C PHE A 175 -11.04 3.75 2.49
N ILE A 176 -10.30 4.83 2.19
CA ILE A 176 -8.87 4.76 1.86
C ILE A 176 -8.08 4.10 2.99
N GLY A 177 -8.39 4.42 4.25
CA GLY A 177 -7.80 3.77 5.43
C GLY A 177 -8.06 2.27 5.48
N SER A 178 -9.28 1.83 5.15
CA SER A 178 -9.67 0.41 5.11
C SER A 178 -8.90 -0.40 4.06
N LEU A 179 -8.42 0.26 3.00
CA LEU A 179 -7.57 -0.34 1.98
C LEU A 179 -6.11 -0.55 2.43
N GLY A 180 -5.76 -0.08 3.64
CA GLY A 180 -4.42 -0.20 4.21
C GLY A 180 -3.48 0.96 3.88
N TYR A 181 -4.00 2.11 3.46
CA TYR A 181 -3.22 3.34 3.31
C TYR A 181 -3.03 4.06 4.65
N ASP A 182 -1.90 4.71 4.83
CA ASP A 182 -1.65 5.66 5.92
C ASP A 182 -2.35 7.00 5.62
N THR A 183 -3.56 7.18 6.16
CA THR A 183 -4.36 8.39 5.94
C THR A 183 -3.70 9.65 6.52
N GLY A 184 -2.76 9.51 7.46
CA GLY A 184 -1.92 10.62 7.92
C GLY A 184 -1.05 11.24 6.82
N LYS A 185 -0.88 10.56 5.68
CA LYS A 185 -0.20 11.08 4.49
C LYS A 185 -1.14 11.68 3.46
N LEU A 186 -2.45 11.45 3.60
CA LEU A 186 -3.44 12.04 2.68
C LEU A 186 -3.43 13.56 2.81
N ARG A 187 -3.46 14.24 1.69
CA ARG A 187 -3.44 15.71 1.61
C ARG A 187 -4.60 16.18 0.76
N ARG A 188 -5.38 17.14 1.27
CA ARG A 188 -6.36 17.86 0.45
C ARG A 188 -5.62 18.66 -0.62
N VAL A 189 -6.14 18.65 -1.81
CA VAL A 189 -5.68 19.49 -2.93
C VAL A 189 -6.58 20.72 -2.97
N PRO A 190 -6.04 21.91 -2.66
CA PRO A 190 -6.85 23.13 -2.66
C PRO A 190 -7.42 23.42 -4.05
N GLN A 191 -8.72 23.67 -4.11
CA GLN A 191 -9.46 23.99 -5.32
C GLN A 191 -10.08 25.39 -5.20
N ARG A 192 -9.84 26.24 -6.18
CA ARG A 192 -10.44 27.59 -6.32
C ARG A 192 -10.67 27.87 -7.79
N TRP A 193 -11.91 27.88 -8.20
CA TRP A 193 -12.35 28.10 -9.57
C TRP A 193 -13.26 29.33 -9.60
N GLU A 194 -13.01 30.27 -10.51
CA GLU A 194 -13.82 31.47 -10.74
C GLU A 194 -14.95 31.20 -11.73
#